data_eb0cfa5ea0d1607c6bf7dfddaf5bdef3
#
_entry.id   eb0cfa5ea0d1607c6bf7dfddaf5bdef3
#
_cell.length_a   1.000
_cell.length_b   1.000
_cell.length_c   1.000
_cell.angle_alpha   90.00
_cell.angle_beta   90.00
_cell.angle_gamma   90.00
#
_symmetry.space_group_name_H-M   'P 1'
#
loop_
_entity.id
_entity.type
_entity.pdbx_description
1 polymer ?
#
loop_
_entity_poly.entity_id
_entity_poly.type
_entity_poly.pdbx_seq_one_letter_code
_entity_poly.pdbx_strand_id
1 'polypeptide(L)'
;ESKQKVLAEYLGYVFIKNSVLKLEKALILYGDGHNGKSVMFDIIMKVLGPDNVSNFSLQSLTDDKGYHRSMLTGKLLNYASEISTKLNTTTFKMLVSGEPIEARQIYGKPFILTDYARMVFNTNVLPKDVENNTGFFRRFIIIHFDQMISQEEKDTNLANSIIANELPGVFNWILAGMRRLLEQGDFTQSEAIKNTVKDFKLSSDSVNLFLEDGNYSPSQDKYATLKSLYSYYRDYCKDSGYTACSLKTFADRLRNYQYHVQRKSQGRVVFIDKMIK
;
A
#
# COMPACT_ATOMS: atom_id res chain seq x y z
N GLU A 1 -6.99 -17.28 -9.55
CA GLU A 1 -5.75 -17.85 -10.13
C GLU A 1 -4.62 -16.81 -10.24
N SER A 2 -4.84 -15.62 -10.86
CA SER A 2 -3.78 -14.61 -10.99
C SER A 2 -3.27 -14.06 -9.65
N LYS A 3 -4.15 -13.83 -8.65
CA LYS A 3 -3.76 -13.44 -7.29
C LYS A 3 -2.80 -14.47 -6.65
N GLN A 4 -3.07 -15.76 -6.84
CA GLN A 4 -2.25 -16.85 -6.30
C GLN A 4 -0.86 -16.89 -6.97
N LYS A 5 -0.80 -16.70 -8.29
CA LYS A 5 0.47 -16.61 -9.02
C LYS A 5 1.33 -15.46 -8.50
N VAL A 6 0.74 -14.27 -8.38
CA VAL A 6 1.44 -13.08 -7.86
C VAL A 6 1.89 -13.28 -6.41
N LEU A 7 1.09 -13.94 -5.58
CA LEU A 7 1.47 -14.25 -4.19
C LEU A 7 2.70 -15.17 -4.15
N ALA A 8 2.71 -16.26 -4.93
CA ALA A 8 3.87 -17.16 -5.04
C ALA A 8 5.12 -16.43 -5.56
N GLU A 9 4.95 -15.59 -6.56
CA GLU A 9 6.02 -14.75 -7.12
C GLU A 9 6.58 -13.78 -6.09
N TYR A 10 5.71 -13.12 -5.30
CA TYR A 10 6.17 -12.21 -4.28
C TYR A 10 6.93 -12.92 -3.15
N LEU A 11 6.44 -14.05 -2.70
CA LEU A 11 7.13 -14.88 -1.72
C LEU A 11 8.46 -15.43 -2.27
N GLY A 12 8.52 -15.72 -3.57
CA GLY A 12 9.75 -16.04 -4.28
C GLY A 12 10.71 -14.86 -4.41
N TYR A 13 10.18 -13.64 -4.60
CA TYR A 13 10.94 -12.39 -4.68
C TYR A 13 11.74 -12.09 -3.41
N VAL A 14 11.30 -12.61 -2.26
CA VAL A 14 11.98 -12.49 -0.97
C VAL A 14 13.41 -13.06 -1.02
N PHE A 15 13.66 -14.08 -1.84
CA PHE A 15 14.98 -14.71 -2.02
C PHE A 15 15.85 -14.03 -3.07
N ILE A 16 15.31 -13.06 -3.83
CA ILE A 16 16.02 -12.43 -4.94
C ILE A 16 16.65 -11.12 -4.49
N LYS A 17 17.98 -11.02 -4.63
CA LYS A 17 18.70 -9.78 -4.32
C LYS A 17 18.35 -8.68 -5.33
N ASN A 18 18.39 -7.42 -4.88
CA ASN A 18 18.16 -6.25 -5.74
C ASN A 18 19.14 -6.15 -6.92
N SER A 19 20.33 -6.73 -6.78
CA SER A 19 21.32 -6.80 -7.87
C SER A 19 20.93 -7.74 -9.01
N VAL A 20 20.01 -8.68 -8.75
CA VAL A 20 19.49 -9.63 -9.75
C VAL A 20 18.18 -9.13 -10.35
N LEU A 21 17.23 -8.75 -9.52
CA LEU A 21 15.93 -8.22 -9.95
C LEU A 21 15.41 -7.19 -8.95
N LYS A 22 15.14 -5.97 -9.43
CA LYS A 22 14.65 -4.87 -8.61
C LYS A 22 13.28 -4.40 -9.11
N LEU A 23 12.21 -4.79 -8.43
CA LEU A 23 10.83 -4.49 -8.83
C LEU A 23 10.15 -3.40 -7.97
N GLU A 24 10.77 -3.01 -6.87
CA GLU A 24 10.30 -1.93 -5.99
C GLU A 24 8.84 -2.12 -5.53
N LYS A 25 8.51 -3.29 -4.99
CA LYS A 25 7.16 -3.64 -4.55
C LYS A 25 7.09 -4.00 -3.08
N ALA A 26 6.03 -3.55 -2.39
CA ALA A 26 5.56 -4.07 -1.13
C ALA A 26 4.24 -4.83 -1.35
N LEU A 27 4.06 -5.93 -0.64
CA LEU A 27 2.82 -6.71 -0.68
C LEU A 27 1.92 -6.32 0.48
N ILE A 28 0.65 -6.04 0.18
CA ILE A 28 -0.40 -5.86 1.17
C ILE A 28 -1.42 -6.98 1.00
N LEU A 29 -1.67 -7.73 2.07
CA LEU A 29 -2.79 -8.65 2.18
C LEU A 29 -3.93 -7.90 2.87
N TYR A 30 -4.91 -7.49 2.08
CA TYR A 30 -6.02 -6.63 2.49
C TYR A 30 -7.32 -7.42 2.60
N GLY A 31 -8.16 -7.07 3.55
CA GLY A 31 -9.51 -7.60 3.68
C GLY A 31 -9.99 -7.62 5.13
N ASP A 32 -11.28 -7.78 5.32
CA ASP A 32 -11.93 -7.83 6.62
C ASP A 32 -11.46 -9.05 7.45
N GLY A 33 -11.88 -9.18 8.68
CA GLY A 33 -11.54 -10.33 9.51
C GLY A 33 -12.04 -11.67 8.94
N HIS A 34 -11.56 -12.79 9.51
CA HIS A 34 -12.04 -14.15 9.19
C HIS A 34 -11.88 -14.59 7.71
N ASN A 35 -10.76 -14.26 7.08
CA ASN A 35 -10.50 -14.54 5.66
C ASN A 35 -9.18 -15.26 5.37
N GLY A 36 -8.52 -15.81 6.39
CA GLY A 36 -7.32 -16.63 6.23
C GLY A 36 -5.99 -15.87 6.22
N LYS A 37 -5.94 -14.52 6.37
CA LYS A 37 -4.67 -13.76 6.42
C LYS A 37 -3.75 -14.23 7.55
N SER A 38 -4.28 -14.54 8.74
CA SER A 38 -3.48 -15.04 9.88
C SER A 38 -2.92 -16.44 9.60
N VAL A 39 -3.70 -17.31 8.96
CA VAL A 39 -3.23 -18.64 8.53
C VAL A 39 -2.05 -18.49 7.57
N MET A 40 -2.14 -17.58 6.61
CA MET A 40 -1.06 -17.27 5.68
C MET A 40 0.18 -16.75 6.40
N PHE A 41 0.01 -15.88 7.41
CA PHE A 41 1.10 -15.39 8.25
C PHE A 41 1.86 -16.54 8.92
N ASP A 42 1.15 -17.44 9.59
CA ASP A 42 1.74 -18.56 10.34
C ASP A 42 2.52 -19.51 9.40
N ILE A 43 1.96 -19.80 8.23
CA ILE A 43 2.60 -20.64 7.21
C ILE A 43 3.89 -19.99 6.70
N ILE A 44 3.85 -18.70 6.32
CA ILE A 44 5.02 -17.98 5.81
C ILE A 44 6.11 -17.87 6.87
N MET A 45 5.75 -17.57 8.12
CA MET A 45 6.68 -17.54 9.25
C MET A 45 7.40 -18.89 9.41
N LYS A 46 6.68 -19.99 9.23
CA LYS A 46 7.25 -21.34 9.37
C LYS A 46 8.12 -21.72 8.17
N VAL A 47 7.71 -21.37 6.95
CA VAL A 47 8.47 -21.65 5.72
C VAL A 47 9.81 -20.91 5.72
N LEU A 48 9.81 -19.64 6.08
CA LEU A 48 11.02 -18.81 6.07
C LEU A 48 11.89 -19.03 7.31
N GLY A 49 11.30 -19.47 8.41
CA GLY A 49 11.93 -19.55 9.73
C GLY A 49 11.91 -18.19 10.46
N PRO A 50 11.73 -18.20 11.80
CA PRO A 50 11.55 -16.98 12.59
C PRO A 50 12.78 -16.07 12.57
N ASP A 51 13.97 -16.63 12.42
CA ASP A 51 15.21 -15.85 12.38
C ASP A 51 15.36 -15.03 11.10
N ASN A 52 14.64 -15.38 10.04
CA ASN A 52 14.68 -14.70 8.74
C ASN A 52 13.54 -13.67 8.56
N VAL A 53 12.63 -13.58 9.53
CA VAL A 53 11.48 -12.66 9.46
C VAL A 53 11.50 -11.67 10.61
N SER A 54 11.18 -10.43 10.32
CA SER A 54 10.90 -9.36 11.29
C SER A 54 9.43 -8.95 11.22
N ASN A 55 8.91 -8.35 12.30
CA ASN A 55 7.49 -8.03 12.42
C ASN A 55 7.26 -6.56 12.82
N PHE A 56 8.01 -5.64 12.22
CA PHE A 56 7.89 -4.21 12.54
C PHE A 56 6.79 -3.56 11.70
N SER A 57 5.95 -2.76 12.37
CA SER A 57 4.94 -1.97 11.69
C SER A 57 5.56 -0.96 10.72
N LEU A 58 4.82 -0.57 9.69
CA LEU A 58 5.30 0.41 8.74
C LEU A 58 5.61 1.76 9.42
N GLN A 59 4.83 2.14 10.43
CA GLN A 59 5.09 3.34 11.23
C GLN A 59 6.44 3.27 11.94
N SER A 60 6.76 2.15 12.59
CA SER A 60 8.05 1.96 13.28
C SER A 60 9.23 1.97 12.30
N LEU A 61 9.05 1.44 11.09
CA LEU A 61 10.09 1.43 10.06
C LEU A 61 10.30 2.79 9.41
N THR A 62 9.29 3.66 9.42
CA THR A 62 9.36 4.98 8.79
C THR A 62 9.56 6.14 9.78
N ASP A 63 9.85 5.82 11.05
CA ASP A 63 10.17 6.81 12.06
C ASP A 63 11.51 7.51 11.77
N ASP A 64 11.71 8.70 12.34
CA ASP A 64 12.93 9.49 12.12
C ASP A 64 14.15 8.89 12.85
N LYS A 65 13.97 8.06 13.88
CA LYS A 65 15.07 7.54 14.70
C LYS A 65 15.82 6.39 14.04
N GLY A 66 15.16 5.59 13.23
CA GLY A 66 15.76 4.50 12.47
C GLY A 66 16.18 3.27 13.28
N TYR A 67 15.75 3.14 14.52
CA TYR A 67 16.13 2.00 15.36
C TYR A 67 15.58 0.68 14.82
N HIS A 68 14.30 0.67 14.44
CA HIS A 68 13.67 -0.54 13.90
C HIS A 68 14.23 -0.93 12.53
N ARG A 69 14.67 0.06 11.72
CA ARG A 69 15.32 -0.23 10.44
C ARG A 69 16.61 -1.03 10.61
N SER A 70 17.38 -0.78 11.67
CA SER A 70 18.62 -1.53 11.93
C SER A 70 18.38 -3.03 12.14
N MET A 71 17.18 -3.40 12.61
CA MET A 71 16.79 -4.78 12.86
C MET A 71 16.30 -5.52 11.60
N LEU A 72 16.22 -4.85 10.46
CA LEU A 72 15.97 -5.48 9.16
C LEU A 72 17.23 -6.09 8.55
N THR A 73 18.41 -5.83 9.13
CA THR A 73 19.68 -6.38 8.66
C THR A 73 19.66 -7.90 8.67
N GLY A 74 19.98 -8.53 7.53
CA GLY A 74 20.04 -9.99 7.42
C GLY A 74 18.68 -10.70 7.45
N LYS A 75 17.57 -9.97 7.47
CA LYS A 75 16.23 -10.52 7.35
C LYS A 75 15.82 -10.63 5.89
N LEU A 76 15.08 -11.67 5.55
CA LEU A 76 14.52 -11.88 4.23
C LEU A 76 13.21 -11.09 4.07
N LEU A 77 12.39 -11.09 5.10
CA LEU A 77 11.05 -10.53 5.08
C LEU A 77 10.77 -9.73 6.35
N ASN A 78 10.13 -8.58 6.20
CA ASN A 78 9.38 -7.95 7.28
C ASN A 78 7.89 -8.17 7.03
N TYR A 79 7.24 -8.92 7.92
CA TYR A 79 5.83 -9.23 7.82
C TYR A 79 5.08 -8.74 9.06
N ALA A 80 4.31 -7.67 8.95
CA ALA A 80 3.61 -7.05 10.07
C ALA A 80 2.09 -6.99 9.86
N SER A 81 1.35 -6.97 10.97
CA SER A 81 -0.10 -7.13 10.99
C SER A 81 -0.87 -5.81 10.86
N GLU A 82 -0.22 -4.66 10.74
CA GLU A 82 -0.92 -3.38 10.63
C GLU A 82 -0.13 -2.37 9.81
N ILE A 83 -0.87 -1.58 9.04
CA ILE A 83 -0.36 -0.38 8.39
C ILE A 83 -0.99 0.82 9.09
N SER A 84 -0.16 1.69 9.67
CA SER A 84 -0.64 2.93 10.27
C SER A 84 -1.22 3.88 9.21
N THR A 85 -2.21 4.66 9.60
CA THR A 85 -2.78 5.74 8.79
C THR A 85 -1.81 6.88 8.52
N LYS A 86 -0.80 7.08 9.39
CA LYS A 86 0.25 8.09 9.21
C LYS A 86 1.56 7.41 8.85
N LEU A 87 2.07 7.72 7.68
CA LEU A 87 3.26 7.10 7.13
C LEU A 87 4.18 8.17 6.51
N ASN A 88 5.47 8.11 6.80
CA ASN A 88 6.46 8.89 6.07
C ASN A 88 6.67 8.26 4.68
N THR A 89 6.04 8.86 3.67
CA THR A 89 6.01 8.33 2.30
C THR A 89 7.38 8.32 1.64
N THR A 90 8.29 9.24 2.00
CA THR A 90 9.66 9.27 1.47
C THR A 90 10.44 8.06 1.98
N THR A 91 10.46 7.83 3.28
CA THR A 91 11.12 6.67 3.90
C THR A 91 10.52 5.35 3.41
N PHE A 92 9.20 5.28 3.26
CA PHE A 92 8.53 4.12 2.68
C PHE A 92 9.01 3.82 1.26
N LYS A 93 9.10 4.84 0.40
CA LYS A 93 9.57 4.66 -0.98
C LYS A 93 11.00 4.11 -1.01
N MET A 94 11.89 4.64 -0.17
CA MET A 94 13.28 4.15 -0.05
C MET A 94 13.32 2.69 0.39
N LEU A 95 12.58 2.33 1.45
CA LEU A 95 12.49 0.97 1.97
C LEU A 95 12.02 -0.03 0.90
N VAL A 96 10.94 0.29 0.20
CA VAL A 96 10.37 -0.60 -0.82
C VAL A 96 11.24 -0.69 -2.07
N SER A 97 11.92 0.40 -2.42
CA SER A 97 12.88 0.40 -3.54
C SER A 97 14.19 -0.30 -3.22
N GLY A 98 14.44 -0.71 -1.96
CA GLY A 98 15.71 -1.29 -1.56
C GLY A 98 16.89 -0.32 -1.75
N GLU A 99 16.64 0.99 -1.52
CA GLU A 99 17.67 2.03 -1.59
C GLU A 99 18.47 2.06 -0.28
N PRO A 100 19.74 2.49 -0.33
CA PRO A 100 20.52 2.73 0.89
C PRO A 100 19.75 3.67 1.82
N ILE A 101 19.54 3.26 3.06
CA ILE A 101 18.78 4.01 4.04
C ILE A 101 19.51 4.11 5.37
N GLU A 102 19.41 5.27 6.03
CA GLU A 102 19.97 5.44 7.36
C GLU A 102 19.24 4.57 8.37
N ALA A 103 20.02 3.86 9.17
CA ALA A 103 19.59 3.08 10.31
C ALA A 103 20.52 3.32 11.49
N ARG A 104 20.05 3.03 12.69
CA ARG A 104 20.81 3.24 13.92
C ARG A 104 20.49 2.19 14.96
N GLN A 105 21.51 1.62 15.58
CA GLN A 105 21.31 0.82 16.80
C GLN A 105 21.11 1.72 18.01
N ILE A 106 20.40 1.24 19.03
CA ILE A 106 20.24 1.95 20.31
C ILE A 106 21.64 2.17 20.90
N TYR A 107 21.97 3.40 21.27
CA TYR A 107 23.28 3.84 21.71
C TYR A 107 24.42 3.70 20.67
N GLY A 108 24.09 3.25 19.46
CA GLY A 108 25.06 3.10 18.36
C GLY A 108 25.18 4.35 17.50
N LYS A 109 26.21 4.34 16.62
CA LYS A 109 26.34 5.36 15.56
C LYS A 109 25.38 5.05 14.41
N PRO A 110 24.86 6.07 13.70
CA PRO A 110 24.14 5.85 12.46
C PRO A 110 25.01 5.12 11.43
N PHE A 111 24.37 4.27 10.64
CA PHE A 111 25.01 3.58 9.52
C PHE A 111 24.04 3.48 8.34
N ILE A 112 24.56 3.17 7.16
CA ILE A 112 23.76 2.99 5.96
C ILE A 112 23.44 1.52 5.79
N LEU A 113 22.13 1.20 5.79
CA LEU A 113 21.61 -0.13 5.55
C LEU A 113 21.33 -0.29 4.05
N THR A 114 21.91 -1.31 3.40
CA THR A 114 21.83 -1.52 1.95
C THR A 114 21.18 -2.82 1.53
N ASP A 115 21.23 -3.84 2.37
CA ASP A 115 20.62 -5.15 2.10
C ASP A 115 19.72 -5.50 3.29
N TYR A 116 18.41 -5.58 3.03
CA TYR A 116 17.42 -5.74 4.07
C TYR A 116 16.11 -6.35 3.54
N ALA A 117 15.24 -6.71 4.47
CA ALA A 117 13.99 -7.43 4.27
C ALA A 117 13.06 -6.81 3.20
N ARG A 118 12.37 -7.65 2.43
CA ARG A 118 11.17 -7.27 1.67
C ARG A 118 10.01 -6.99 2.62
N MET A 119 9.00 -6.26 2.14
CA MET A 119 7.92 -5.74 2.97
C MET A 119 6.58 -6.42 2.66
N VAL A 120 6.01 -7.12 3.64
CA VAL A 120 4.63 -7.64 3.61
C VAL A 120 3.84 -7.07 4.77
N PHE A 121 2.62 -6.67 4.54
CA PHE A 121 1.72 -6.17 5.56
C PHE A 121 0.33 -6.81 5.43
N ASN A 122 -0.23 -7.23 6.56
CA ASN A 122 -1.66 -7.50 6.67
C ASN A 122 -2.37 -6.23 7.09
N THR A 123 -3.55 -5.98 6.55
CA THR A 123 -4.39 -4.88 7.03
C THR A 123 -5.86 -5.14 6.75
N ASN A 124 -6.72 -4.63 7.62
CA ASN A 124 -8.16 -4.58 7.39
C ASN A 124 -8.57 -3.21 6.81
N VAL A 125 -7.71 -2.20 6.94
CA VAL A 125 -7.98 -0.85 6.44
C VAL A 125 -6.71 -0.34 5.74
N LEU A 126 -6.86 0.14 4.51
CA LEU A 126 -5.75 0.76 3.78
C LEU A 126 -5.47 2.17 4.34
N PRO A 127 -4.21 2.63 4.32
CA PRO A 127 -3.85 3.94 4.85
C PRO A 127 -4.63 5.07 4.14
N LYS A 128 -5.12 6.02 4.92
CA LYS A 128 -5.73 7.26 4.41
C LYS A 128 -4.67 8.36 4.35
N ASP A 129 -4.96 9.46 3.66
CA ASP A 129 -4.09 10.65 3.58
C ASP A 129 -2.66 10.37 3.08
N VAL A 130 -2.51 9.41 2.19
CA VAL A 130 -1.22 9.11 1.57
C VAL A 130 -0.90 10.10 0.44
N GLU A 131 0.37 10.17 0.08
CA GLU A 131 0.82 10.95 -1.07
C GLU A 131 0.18 10.43 -2.36
N ASN A 132 -0.81 11.15 -2.90
CA ASN A 132 -1.54 10.73 -4.08
C ASN A 132 -0.73 11.01 -5.36
N ASN A 133 0.31 10.21 -5.59
CA ASN A 133 1.07 10.23 -6.83
C ASN A 133 1.38 8.81 -7.33
N THR A 134 1.65 8.71 -8.62
CA THR A 134 1.97 7.45 -9.28
C THR A 134 3.19 6.75 -8.67
N GLY A 135 4.21 7.52 -8.23
CA GLY A 135 5.40 6.98 -7.60
C GLY A 135 5.14 6.23 -6.30
N PHE A 136 4.11 6.64 -5.55
CA PHE A 136 3.69 5.94 -4.34
C PHE A 136 2.89 4.67 -4.68
N PHE A 137 1.80 4.80 -5.44
CA PHE A 137 0.89 3.68 -5.71
C PHE A 137 1.50 2.56 -6.54
N ARG A 138 2.44 2.87 -7.45
CA ARG A 138 3.13 1.84 -8.24
C ARG A 138 3.93 0.85 -7.39
N ARG A 139 4.22 1.18 -6.13
CA ARG A 139 4.99 0.33 -5.21
C ARG A 139 4.15 -0.72 -4.49
N PHE A 140 2.86 -0.73 -4.67
CA PHE A 140 1.99 -1.69 -4.03
C PHE A 140 1.59 -2.84 -4.95
N ILE A 141 1.59 -4.02 -4.37
CA ILE A 141 0.79 -5.17 -4.79
C ILE A 141 -0.23 -5.38 -3.68
N ILE A 142 -1.52 -5.22 -3.97
CA ILE A 142 -2.58 -5.38 -2.98
C ILE A 142 -3.42 -6.58 -3.37
N ILE A 143 -3.33 -7.64 -2.57
CA ILE A 143 -4.15 -8.83 -2.73
C ILE A 143 -5.33 -8.73 -1.78
N HIS A 144 -6.52 -8.55 -2.33
CA HIS A 144 -7.75 -8.52 -1.57
C HIS A 144 -8.23 -9.93 -1.26
N PHE A 145 -8.34 -10.24 0.03
CA PHE A 145 -8.96 -11.44 0.59
C PHE A 145 -10.45 -11.15 0.78
N ASP A 146 -11.21 -11.39 -0.26
CA ASP A 146 -12.62 -11.02 -0.43
C ASP A 146 -13.59 -12.12 0.03
N GLN A 147 -13.09 -13.30 0.41
CA GLN A 147 -13.89 -14.40 0.91
C GLN A 147 -13.93 -14.38 2.44
N MET A 148 -15.12 -14.28 3.00
CA MET A 148 -15.32 -14.39 4.44
C MET A 148 -15.63 -15.85 4.76
N ILE A 149 -14.87 -16.43 5.69
CA ILE A 149 -15.07 -17.81 6.15
C ILE A 149 -16.10 -17.80 7.28
N SER A 150 -17.19 -18.52 7.12
CA SER A 150 -18.22 -18.64 8.15
C SER A 150 -17.70 -19.34 9.41
N GLN A 151 -18.38 -19.18 10.54
CA GLN A 151 -17.99 -19.85 11.79
C GLN A 151 -18.05 -21.39 11.68
N GLU A 152 -18.93 -21.91 10.84
CA GLU A 152 -19.10 -23.34 10.61
C GLU A 152 -18.00 -23.93 9.72
N GLU A 153 -17.47 -23.13 8.80
CA GLU A 153 -16.36 -23.52 7.90
C GLU A 153 -14.98 -23.26 8.51
N LYS A 154 -14.92 -22.60 9.66
CA LYS A 154 -13.67 -22.20 10.28
C LYS A 154 -12.92 -23.39 10.86
N ASP A 155 -11.83 -23.77 10.23
CA ASP A 155 -10.84 -24.69 10.79
C ASP A 155 -9.78 -23.90 11.58
N THR A 156 -9.84 -23.97 12.90
CA THR A 156 -8.87 -23.31 13.80
C THR A 156 -7.50 -23.96 13.77
N ASN A 157 -7.38 -25.20 13.26
CA ASN A 157 -6.12 -25.93 13.17
C ASN A 157 -5.51 -25.94 11.77
N LEU A 158 -6.13 -25.25 10.80
CA LEU A 158 -5.70 -25.28 9.39
C LEU A 158 -4.21 -24.93 9.19
N ALA A 159 -3.73 -23.88 9.84
CA ALA A 159 -2.31 -23.50 9.76
C ALA A 159 -1.40 -24.64 10.24
N ASN A 160 -1.69 -25.23 11.40
CA ASN A 160 -0.88 -26.32 11.96
C ASN A 160 -0.93 -27.56 11.07
N SER A 161 -2.08 -27.89 10.51
CA SER A 161 -2.25 -29.02 9.59
C SER A 161 -1.40 -28.83 8.32
N ILE A 162 -1.45 -27.68 7.70
CA ILE A 162 -0.62 -27.35 6.53
C ILE A 162 0.88 -27.38 6.88
N ILE A 163 1.24 -26.80 8.02
CA ILE A 163 2.63 -26.76 8.48
C ILE A 163 3.17 -28.17 8.72
N ALA A 164 2.37 -29.05 9.30
CA ALA A 164 2.80 -30.41 9.62
C ALA A 164 2.93 -31.32 8.38
N ASN A 165 2.02 -31.14 7.40
CA ASN A 165 1.86 -32.13 6.34
C ASN A 165 2.27 -31.60 4.94
N GLU A 166 2.22 -30.28 4.70
CA GLU A 166 2.31 -29.70 3.34
C GLU A 166 3.44 -28.68 3.17
N LEU A 167 4.20 -28.36 4.23
CA LEU A 167 5.21 -27.30 4.21
C LEU A 167 6.22 -27.42 3.04
N PRO A 168 6.74 -28.63 2.69
CA PRO A 168 7.60 -28.79 1.51
C PRO A 168 6.88 -28.44 0.19
N GLY A 169 5.58 -28.73 0.09
CA GLY A 169 4.75 -28.37 -1.06
C GLY A 169 4.55 -26.86 -1.18
N VAL A 170 4.32 -26.18 -0.07
CA VAL A 170 4.23 -24.71 -0.01
C VAL A 170 5.56 -24.08 -0.46
N PHE A 171 6.69 -24.61 0.01
CA PHE A 171 8.00 -24.10 -0.39
C PHE A 171 8.25 -24.31 -1.90
N ASN A 172 7.91 -25.49 -2.44
CA ASN A 172 8.00 -25.74 -3.88
C ASN A 172 7.11 -24.80 -4.71
N TRP A 173 5.91 -24.49 -4.24
CA TRP A 173 5.02 -23.50 -4.86
C TRP A 173 5.64 -22.09 -4.88
N ILE A 174 6.33 -21.70 -3.80
CA ILE A 174 7.09 -20.43 -3.72
C ILE A 174 8.25 -20.45 -4.73
N LEU A 175 9.02 -21.56 -4.81
CA LEU A 175 10.12 -21.69 -5.77
C LEU A 175 9.63 -21.66 -7.23
N ALA A 176 8.49 -22.26 -7.52
CA ALA A 176 7.87 -22.16 -8.84
C ALA A 176 7.47 -20.71 -9.18
N GLY A 177 6.96 -19.96 -8.19
CA GLY A 177 6.71 -18.53 -8.30
C GLY A 177 7.99 -17.73 -8.58
N MET A 178 9.06 -18.02 -7.86
CA MET A 178 10.36 -17.39 -8.06
C MET A 178 10.91 -17.60 -9.48
N ARG A 179 10.87 -18.84 -9.98
CA ARG A 179 11.31 -19.16 -11.35
C ARG A 179 10.52 -18.37 -12.37
N ARG A 180 9.20 -18.39 -12.28
CA ARG A 180 8.31 -17.62 -13.18
C ARG A 180 8.63 -16.13 -13.15
N LEU A 181 8.84 -15.55 -11.96
CA LEU A 181 9.19 -14.14 -11.80
C LEU A 181 10.52 -13.80 -12.49
N LEU A 182 11.53 -14.64 -12.34
CA LEU A 182 12.84 -14.45 -13.00
C LEU A 182 12.74 -14.57 -14.52
N GLU A 183 11.93 -15.50 -15.03
CA GLU A 183 11.70 -15.69 -16.47
C GLU A 183 10.95 -14.52 -17.10
N GLN A 184 9.97 -13.97 -16.38
CA GLN A 184 9.14 -12.83 -16.84
C GLN A 184 9.83 -11.47 -16.67
N GLY A 185 10.72 -11.36 -15.71
CA GLY A 185 11.33 -10.08 -15.30
C GLY A 185 10.35 -9.11 -14.59
N ASP A 186 9.09 -9.48 -14.39
CA ASP A 186 8.05 -8.71 -13.68
C ASP A 186 6.98 -9.67 -13.14
N PHE A 187 6.14 -9.15 -12.25
CA PHE A 187 5.01 -9.90 -11.70
C PHE A 187 3.95 -10.20 -12.75
N THR A 188 3.33 -11.38 -12.63
CA THR A 188 2.16 -11.76 -13.44
C THR A 188 1.10 -10.66 -13.39
N GLN A 189 0.60 -10.25 -14.55
CA GLN A 189 -0.43 -9.21 -14.63
C GLN A 189 -1.78 -9.74 -14.09
N SER A 190 -2.37 -8.99 -13.17
CA SER A 190 -3.65 -9.31 -12.55
C SER A 190 -4.55 -8.08 -12.53
N GLU A 191 -5.64 -8.13 -13.29
CA GLU A 191 -6.62 -7.04 -13.32
C GLU A 191 -7.27 -6.85 -11.93
N ALA A 192 -7.49 -7.92 -11.17
CA ALA A 192 -8.00 -7.81 -9.81
C ALA A 192 -7.07 -6.99 -8.90
N ILE A 193 -5.75 -7.23 -8.98
CA ILE A 193 -4.77 -6.45 -8.20
C ILE A 193 -4.71 -5.00 -8.70
N LYS A 194 -4.72 -4.76 -10.01
CA LYS A 194 -4.74 -3.40 -10.58
C LYS A 194 -5.96 -2.62 -10.14
N ASN A 195 -7.14 -3.25 -10.17
CA ASN A 195 -8.39 -2.62 -9.73
C ASN A 195 -8.32 -2.29 -8.24
N THR A 196 -7.86 -3.20 -7.37
CA THR A 196 -7.71 -2.92 -5.94
C THR A 196 -6.75 -1.74 -5.68
N VAL A 197 -5.64 -1.64 -6.41
CA VAL A 197 -4.72 -0.49 -6.29
C VAL A 197 -5.37 0.80 -6.80
N LYS A 198 -6.17 0.74 -7.88
CA LYS A 198 -6.93 1.88 -8.40
C LYS A 198 -7.97 2.38 -7.39
N ASP A 199 -8.73 1.46 -6.80
CA ASP A 199 -9.73 1.77 -5.78
C ASP A 199 -9.08 2.37 -4.53
N PHE A 200 -7.96 1.82 -4.11
CA PHE A 200 -7.15 2.39 -3.03
C PHE A 200 -6.71 3.83 -3.34
N LYS A 201 -6.26 4.09 -4.57
CA LYS A 201 -5.87 5.43 -5.00
C LYS A 201 -7.04 6.42 -4.94
N LEU A 202 -8.22 6.02 -5.38
CA LEU A 202 -9.43 6.85 -5.36
C LEU A 202 -9.91 7.10 -3.94
N SER A 203 -9.99 6.07 -3.11
CA SER A 203 -10.44 6.16 -1.71
C SER A 203 -9.45 6.89 -0.78
N SER A 204 -8.20 7.04 -1.21
CA SER A 204 -7.16 7.81 -0.49
C SER A 204 -7.09 9.27 -0.93
N ASP A 205 -7.84 9.67 -1.96
CA ASP A 205 -7.83 11.05 -2.46
C ASP A 205 -8.97 11.86 -1.85
N SER A 206 -8.67 12.65 -0.82
CA SER A 206 -9.64 13.51 -0.17
C SER A 206 -10.32 14.51 -1.12
N VAL A 207 -9.66 14.87 -2.24
CA VAL A 207 -10.27 15.75 -3.27
C VAL A 207 -11.32 14.97 -4.07
N ASN A 208 -11.01 13.72 -4.45
CA ASN A 208 -11.98 12.86 -5.13
C ASN A 208 -13.22 12.63 -4.25
N LEU A 209 -12.99 12.25 -3.00
CA LEU A 209 -14.07 12.01 -2.04
C LEU A 209 -14.93 13.26 -1.80
N PHE A 210 -14.31 14.42 -1.67
CA PHE A 210 -15.02 15.71 -1.58
C PHE A 210 -15.92 15.96 -2.79
N LEU A 211 -15.45 15.65 -3.98
CA LEU A 211 -16.21 15.84 -5.22
C LEU A 211 -17.38 14.84 -5.31
N GLU A 212 -17.14 13.59 -4.98
CA GLU A 212 -18.16 12.52 -5.00
C GLU A 212 -19.23 12.74 -3.93
N ASP A 213 -18.85 12.93 -2.67
CA ASP A 213 -19.78 13.14 -1.55
C ASP A 213 -20.59 14.43 -1.71
N GLY A 214 -19.97 15.47 -2.28
CA GLY A 214 -20.59 16.75 -2.58
C GLY A 214 -21.49 16.73 -3.82
N ASN A 215 -21.55 15.60 -4.57
CA ASN A 215 -22.22 15.47 -5.86
C ASN A 215 -21.79 16.56 -6.86
N TYR A 216 -20.50 16.85 -6.92
CA TYR A 216 -19.96 17.80 -7.87
C TYR A 216 -19.69 17.14 -9.22
N SER A 217 -19.97 17.87 -10.31
CA SER A 217 -19.65 17.46 -11.69
C SER A 217 -18.98 18.59 -12.48
N PRO A 218 -18.14 18.28 -13.47
CA PRO A 218 -17.63 19.29 -14.40
C PRO A 218 -18.79 20.00 -15.12
N SER A 219 -18.70 21.33 -15.28
CA SER A 219 -19.67 22.17 -15.99
C SER A 219 -18.99 22.95 -17.10
N GLN A 220 -19.74 23.34 -18.13
CA GLN A 220 -19.27 24.26 -19.16
C GLN A 220 -19.64 25.70 -18.84
N ASP A 221 -20.76 25.92 -18.14
CA ASP A 221 -21.35 27.23 -17.94
C ASP A 221 -21.27 27.73 -16.49
N LYS A 222 -21.46 26.83 -15.53
CA LYS A 222 -21.43 27.16 -14.10
C LYS A 222 -20.01 27.08 -13.56
N TYR A 223 -19.67 28.04 -12.70
CA TYR A 223 -18.35 28.05 -12.07
C TYR A 223 -18.41 28.62 -10.65
N ALA A 224 -17.46 28.18 -9.82
CA ALA A 224 -17.17 28.74 -8.51
C ALA A 224 -15.77 29.32 -8.46
N THR A 225 -15.48 30.24 -7.53
CA THR A 225 -14.08 30.64 -7.32
C THR A 225 -13.31 29.48 -6.71
N LEU A 226 -12.06 29.29 -7.14
CA LEU A 226 -11.19 28.24 -6.57
C LEU A 226 -11.02 28.41 -5.07
N LYS A 227 -10.99 29.66 -4.58
CA LYS A 227 -10.83 29.98 -3.15
C LYS A 227 -12.04 29.54 -2.33
N SER A 228 -13.24 29.80 -2.83
CA SER A 228 -14.50 29.40 -2.18
C SER A 228 -14.64 27.87 -2.16
N LEU A 229 -14.40 27.19 -3.30
CA LEU A 229 -14.46 25.74 -3.37
C LEU A 229 -13.42 25.09 -2.44
N TYR A 230 -12.22 25.66 -2.36
CA TYR A 230 -11.17 25.20 -1.45
C TYR A 230 -11.54 25.38 0.04
N SER A 231 -12.30 26.41 0.39
CA SER A 231 -12.81 26.55 1.76
C SER A 231 -13.75 25.40 2.13
N TYR A 232 -14.73 25.08 1.25
CA TYR A 232 -15.62 23.93 1.45
C TYR A 232 -14.87 22.60 1.52
N TYR A 233 -13.85 22.42 0.69
CA TYR A 233 -12.98 21.24 0.76
C TYR A 233 -12.23 21.15 2.10
N ARG A 234 -11.72 22.26 2.65
CA ARG A 234 -11.06 22.25 3.94
C ARG A 234 -12.01 21.89 5.09
N ASP A 235 -13.24 22.42 5.05
CA ASP A 235 -14.26 22.10 6.04
C ASP A 235 -14.63 20.61 5.95
N TYR A 236 -14.84 20.09 4.74
CA TYR A 236 -15.06 18.67 4.50
C TYR A 236 -13.91 17.79 5.05
N CYS A 237 -12.66 18.16 4.80
CA CYS A 237 -11.52 17.43 5.34
C CYS A 237 -11.50 17.40 6.86
N LYS A 238 -11.80 18.53 7.49
CA LYS A 238 -11.86 18.64 8.95
C LYS A 238 -12.94 17.72 9.53
N ASP A 239 -14.13 17.74 8.95
CA ASP A 239 -15.28 16.97 9.43
C ASP A 239 -15.09 15.45 9.18
N SER A 240 -14.43 15.08 8.09
CA SER A 240 -14.19 13.70 7.69
C SER A 240 -12.85 13.11 8.19
N GLY A 241 -12.07 13.89 8.95
CA GLY A 241 -10.79 13.44 9.53
C GLY A 241 -9.63 13.32 8.52
N TYR A 242 -9.70 14.05 7.40
CA TYR A 242 -8.62 14.14 6.42
C TYR A 242 -7.74 15.39 6.64
N THR A 243 -6.51 15.33 6.17
CA THR A 243 -5.63 16.49 6.08
C THR A 243 -5.82 17.19 4.73
N ALA A 244 -6.26 18.44 4.73
CA ALA A 244 -6.45 19.18 3.49
C ALA A 244 -5.12 19.42 2.77
N CYS A 245 -5.03 19.07 1.48
CA CYS A 245 -3.87 19.39 0.67
C CYS A 245 -3.77 20.91 0.39
N SER A 246 -2.63 21.37 -0.12
CA SER A 246 -2.45 22.80 -0.45
C SER A 246 -3.41 23.24 -1.57
N LEU A 247 -3.74 24.54 -1.62
CA LEU A 247 -4.58 25.11 -2.69
C LEU A 247 -4.02 24.82 -4.10
N LYS A 248 -2.69 24.77 -4.25
CA LYS A 248 -2.05 24.42 -5.51
C LYS A 248 -2.35 22.95 -5.86
N THR A 249 -2.09 22.04 -4.94
CA THR A 249 -2.36 20.61 -5.11
C THR A 249 -3.84 20.34 -5.37
N PHE A 250 -4.73 21.03 -4.66
CA PHE A 250 -6.18 20.95 -4.88
C PHE A 250 -6.55 21.31 -6.33
N ALA A 251 -6.04 22.45 -6.83
CA ALA A 251 -6.29 22.87 -8.22
C ALA A 251 -5.73 21.88 -9.26
N ASP A 252 -4.55 21.29 -8.99
CA ASP A 252 -3.94 20.30 -9.87
C ASP A 252 -4.74 18.99 -9.89
N ARG A 253 -5.23 18.54 -8.73
CA ARG A 253 -6.11 17.36 -8.65
C ARG A 253 -7.45 17.59 -9.34
N LEU A 254 -8.07 18.76 -9.21
CA LEU A 254 -9.28 19.10 -9.95
C LEU A 254 -9.08 18.96 -11.45
N ARG A 255 -7.94 19.41 -12.00
CA ARG A 255 -7.62 19.24 -13.45
C ARG A 255 -7.47 17.75 -13.80
N ASN A 256 -6.86 16.94 -12.94
CA ASN A 256 -6.74 15.49 -13.16
C ASN A 256 -8.11 14.80 -13.22
N TYR A 257 -9.11 15.34 -12.51
CA TYR A 257 -10.51 14.90 -12.55
C TYR A 257 -11.34 15.64 -13.63
N GLN A 258 -10.66 16.24 -14.64
CA GLN A 258 -11.27 16.90 -15.79
C GLN A 258 -12.09 18.16 -15.47
N TYR A 259 -11.92 18.76 -14.27
CA TYR A 259 -12.49 20.06 -14.00
C TYR A 259 -11.63 21.17 -14.63
N HIS A 260 -12.27 22.03 -15.42
CA HIS A 260 -11.57 23.13 -16.04
C HIS A 260 -11.30 24.25 -15.02
N VAL A 261 -10.02 24.60 -14.85
CA VAL A 261 -9.55 25.66 -13.93
C VAL A 261 -8.88 26.74 -14.74
N GLN A 262 -9.48 27.96 -14.76
CA GLN A 262 -8.92 29.10 -15.48
C GLN A 262 -8.91 30.38 -14.66
N ARG A 263 -8.23 31.42 -15.15
CA ARG A 263 -8.21 32.75 -14.53
C ARG A 263 -9.26 33.65 -15.19
N LYS A 264 -10.10 34.26 -14.38
CA LYS A 264 -11.06 35.33 -14.78
C LYS A 264 -10.77 36.62 -14.00
N SER A 265 -11.51 37.69 -14.25
CA SER A 265 -11.36 38.98 -13.56
C SER A 265 -11.42 38.87 -12.03
N GLN A 266 -12.26 37.97 -11.50
CA GLN A 266 -12.45 37.70 -10.08
C GLN A 266 -11.45 36.67 -9.49
N GLY A 267 -10.41 36.29 -10.26
CA GLY A 267 -9.38 35.34 -9.81
C GLY A 267 -9.46 33.99 -10.52
N ARG A 268 -8.90 32.93 -9.88
CA ARG A 268 -9.03 31.58 -10.42
C ARG A 268 -10.42 31.02 -10.14
N VAL A 269 -11.06 30.47 -11.19
CA VAL A 269 -12.37 29.82 -11.11
C VAL A 269 -12.27 28.37 -11.58
N VAL A 270 -13.18 27.54 -11.09
CA VAL A 270 -13.36 26.13 -11.44
C VAL A 270 -14.73 25.97 -12.07
N PHE A 271 -14.81 25.41 -13.27
CA PHE A 271 -16.09 25.10 -13.90
C PHE A 271 -16.65 23.82 -13.29
N ILE A 272 -17.68 24.01 -12.47
CA ILE A 272 -18.24 23.01 -11.58
C ILE A 272 -19.71 23.29 -11.31
N ASP A 273 -20.50 22.24 -11.28
CA ASP A 273 -21.90 22.29 -10.83
C ASP A 273 -22.09 21.33 -9.65
N LYS A 274 -23.01 21.67 -8.77
CA LYS A 274 -23.45 20.80 -7.68
C LYS A 274 -24.77 20.19 -8.07
N MET A 275 -24.79 18.90 -8.36
CA MET A 275 -26.03 18.20 -8.66
C MET A 275 -26.87 18.08 -7.39
N ILE A 276 -28.04 18.70 -7.41
CA ILE A 276 -29.07 18.55 -6.36
C ILE A 276 -29.72 17.20 -6.64
N LYS A 277 -29.65 16.29 -5.68
CA LYS A 277 -30.45 15.05 -5.69
C LYS A 277 -31.87 15.32 -5.37
#